data_482b12916167385c789025664e6887dc
#
_entry.id   482b12916167385c789025664e6887dc
#
_cell.length_a   1.000
_cell.length_b   1.000
_cell.length_c   1.000
_cell.angle_alpha   90.00
_cell.angle_beta   90.00
_cell.angle_gamma   90.00
#
_symmetry.space_group_name_H-M   'P 1'
#
loop_
_entity.id
_entity.type
_entity.pdbx_description
1 polymer ?
#
loop_
_entity_poly.entity_id
_entity_poly.type
_entity_poly.pdbx_seq_one_letter_code
_entity_poly.pdbx_strand_id
1 'polypeptide(L)'
;DKTFVAVGIHSVILTSPDGTTWTLRSSEITDWWGITYGKDIFIAVGSLGLIHISPDGHSWETNSTGRTFDLLGVISGGDTFVAVGRNGLILTSTDGIKWSKRSSGITSDLERIIFGNNQFVTVGRNGVVLTSPDGETWTARPSGTTSDLNGITFGNNTFVAVGRNGMIL
;
A
#
# COMPACT_ATOMS: atom_id res chain seq x y z
N ASP A 1 -4.41 23.30 -3.18
CA ASP A 1 -4.31 23.21 -1.72
C ASP A 1 -3.52 21.95 -1.35
N LYS A 2 -2.65 22.10 -0.33
CA LYS A 2 -1.90 20.95 0.19
C LYS A 2 -2.71 20.30 1.31
N THR A 3 -3.09 19.03 1.14
CA THR A 3 -3.80 18.27 2.16
C THR A 3 -2.95 17.07 2.54
N PHE A 4 -2.68 16.92 3.84
CA PHE A 4 -2.13 15.68 4.41
C PHE A 4 -3.28 14.78 4.80
N VAL A 5 -3.15 13.49 4.54
CA VAL A 5 -4.14 12.48 4.91
C VAL A 5 -3.45 11.35 5.66
N ALA A 6 -4.04 10.94 6.77
CA ALA A 6 -3.62 9.78 7.56
C ALA A 6 -4.80 8.82 7.74
N VAL A 7 -4.53 7.52 7.69
CA VAL A 7 -5.54 6.48 7.85
C VAL A 7 -5.13 5.50 8.95
N GLY A 8 -6.11 4.84 9.56
CA GLY A 8 -5.86 3.90 10.64
C GLY A 8 -7.02 2.94 10.90
N ILE A 9 -6.85 2.13 11.94
CA ILE A 9 -7.87 1.20 12.42
C ILE A 9 -9.11 1.94 12.96
N HIS A 10 -10.24 1.24 13.09
CA HIS A 10 -11.51 1.79 13.55
C HIS A 10 -12.00 2.95 12.65
N SER A 11 -11.81 2.80 11.35
CA SER A 11 -12.29 3.76 10.33
C SER A 11 -11.65 5.14 10.38
N VAL A 12 -10.52 5.30 11.03
CA VAL A 12 -9.89 6.61 11.15
C VAL A 12 -9.35 7.08 9.81
N ILE A 13 -9.89 8.21 9.33
CA ILE A 13 -9.32 9.04 8.27
C ILE A 13 -9.17 10.45 8.84
N LEU A 14 -7.96 10.97 8.86
CA LEU A 14 -7.63 12.30 9.33
C LEU A 14 -7.11 13.13 8.17
N THR A 15 -7.47 14.41 8.14
CA THR A 15 -6.89 15.37 7.20
C THR A 15 -6.27 16.54 7.93
N SER A 16 -5.22 17.10 7.36
CA SER A 16 -4.56 18.30 7.86
C SER A 16 -4.06 19.17 6.71
N PRO A 17 -4.22 20.52 6.80
CA PRO A 17 -3.64 21.44 5.83
C PRO A 17 -2.15 21.72 6.10
N ASP A 18 -1.67 21.48 7.31
CA ASP A 18 -0.37 21.93 7.81
C ASP A 18 0.50 20.81 8.44
N GLY A 19 -0.06 19.59 8.57
CA GLY A 19 0.59 18.45 9.22
C GLY A 19 0.57 18.51 10.75
N THR A 20 -0.01 19.53 11.35
CA THR A 20 -0.08 19.75 12.81
C THR A 20 -1.50 19.71 13.36
N THR A 21 -2.44 20.33 12.65
CA THR A 21 -3.86 20.36 13.04
C THR A 21 -4.63 19.32 12.24
N TRP A 22 -5.18 18.30 12.92
CA TRP A 22 -5.84 17.18 12.28
C TRP A 22 -7.34 17.16 12.53
N THR A 23 -8.10 16.89 11.49
CA THR A 23 -9.58 16.78 11.54
C THR A 23 -10.02 15.39 11.14
N LEU A 24 -10.88 14.76 11.94
CA LEU A 24 -11.47 13.45 11.65
C LEU A 24 -12.52 13.56 10.54
N ARG A 25 -12.45 12.66 9.54
CA ARG A 25 -13.30 12.65 8.34
C ARG A 25 -14.13 11.39 8.14
N SER A 26 -13.84 10.31 8.86
CA SER A 26 -14.43 9.01 8.58
C SER A 26 -15.79 8.81 9.22
N SER A 27 -16.62 7.99 8.55
CA SER A 27 -17.96 7.57 9.02
C SER A 27 -18.27 6.07 8.83
N GLU A 28 -17.37 5.29 8.23
CA GLU A 28 -17.61 3.86 7.94
C GLU A 28 -16.86 2.95 8.90
N ILE A 29 -17.37 1.73 9.16
CA ILE A 29 -16.75 0.77 10.09
C ILE A 29 -15.82 -0.17 9.30
N THR A 30 -14.57 0.24 9.08
CA THR A 30 -13.53 -0.60 8.48
C THR A 30 -12.13 -0.19 8.97
N ASP A 31 -11.15 -1.06 8.84
CA ASP A 31 -9.75 -0.74 9.14
C ASP A 31 -9.01 -0.38 7.86
N TRP A 32 -8.31 0.74 7.88
CA TRP A 32 -7.46 1.22 6.79
C TRP A 32 -6.00 0.98 7.13
N TRP A 33 -5.26 0.33 6.23
CA TRP A 33 -3.88 -0.11 6.46
C TRP A 33 -2.85 0.66 5.65
N GLY A 34 -3.26 1.26 4.55
CA GLY A 34 -2.37 1.99 3.65
C GLY A 34 -3.08 3.12 2.92
N ILE A 35 -2.32 4.15 2.58
CA ILE A 35 -2.79 5.28 1.78
C ILE A 35 -1.70 5.75 0.84
N THR A 36 -2.09 6.22 -0.33
CA THR A 36 -1.22 6.88 -1.31
C THR A 36 -1.93 8.04 -1.97
N TYR A 37 -1.14 8.95 -2.54
CA TYR A 37 -1.62 10.02 -3.43
C TYR A 37 -0.91 9.90 -4.77
N GLY A 38 -1.65 10.01 -5.83
CA GLY A 38 -1.14 10.02 -7.20
C GLY A 38 -2.24 10.30 -8.20
N LYS A 39 -1.90 10.84 -9.36
CA LYS A 39 -2.88 11.17 -10.42
C LYS A 39 -4.05 11.99 -9.90
N ASP A 40 -3.76 12.95 -9.01
CA ASP A 40 -4.71 13.88 -8.39
C ASP A 40 -5.82 13.22 -7.53
N ILE A 41 -5.59 11.97 -7.07
CA ILE A 41 -6.49 11.26 -6.16
C ILE A 41 -5.74 10.64 -4.98
N PHE A 42 -6.41 10.56 -3.83
CA PHE A 42 -6.02 9.73 -2.71
C PHE A 42 -6.66 8.35 -2.86
N ILE A 43 -5.90 7.32 -2.52
CA ILE A 43 -6.38 5.93 -2.46
C ILE A 43 -6.00 5.36 -1.11
N ALA A 44 -6.99 4.97 -0.31
CA ALA A 44 -6.80 4.21 0.92
C ALA A 44 -7.24 2.76 0.70
N VAL A 45 -6.50 1.81 1.28
CA VAL A 45 -6.78 0.38 1.20
C VAL A 45 -6.93 -0.22 2.59
N GLY A 46 -7.80 -1.22 2.71
CA GLY A 46 -8.13 -1.74 4.01
C GLY A 46 -8.64 -3.18 4.02
N SER A 47 -9.36 -3.48 5.09
CA SER A 47 -9.92 -4.80 5.36
C SER A 47 -10.89 -5.24 4.27
N LEU A 48 -10.98 -6.56 4.06
CA LEU A 48 -11.88 -7.21 3.10
C LEU A 48 -11.69 -6.73 1.65
N GLY A 49 -10.51 -6.23 1.31
CA GLY A 49 -10.19 -5.73 -0.04
C GLY A 49 -10.92 -4.44 -0.40
N LEU A 50 -11.37 -3.67 0.60
CA LEU A 50 -11.97 -2.37 0.37
C LEU A 50 -10.94 -1.34 -0.05
N ILE A 51 -11.36 -0.46 -0.94
CA ILE A 51 -10.58 0.67 -1.44
C ILE A 51 -11.45 1.92 -1.34
N HIS A 52 -10.94 2.95 -0.67
CA HIS A 52 -11.52 4.28 -0.65
C HIS A 52 -10.76 5.20 -1.60
N ILE A 53 -11.51 6.01 -2.34
CA ILE A 53 -10.96 6.96 -3.31
C ILE A 53 -11.48 8.34 -2.95
N SER A 54 -10.59 9.33 -3.00
CA SER A 54 -10.95 10.73 -2.75
C SER A 54 -10.16 11.67 -3.66
N PRO A 55 -10.79 12.67 -4.30
CA PRO A 55 -10.09 13.69 -5.07
C PRO A 55 -9.50 14.80 -4.17
N ASP A 56 -10.00 14.96 -2.95
CA ASP A 56 -9.70 16.10 -2.09
C ASP A 56 -9.24 15.73 -0.66
N GLY A 57 -9.31 14.42 -0.31
CA GLY A 57 -9.04 13.91 1.04
C GLY A 57 -10.21 14.10 2.03
N HIS A 58 -11.28 14.77 1.62
CA HIS A 58 -12.44 15.06 2.46
C HIS A 58 -13.66 14.21 2.13
N SER A 59 -13.95 14.05 0.83
CA SER A 59 -15.06 13.25 0.32
C SER A 59 -14.52 11.90 -0.16
N TRP A 60 -15.03 10.80 0.39
CA TRP A 60 -14.53 9.47 0.12
C TRP A 60 -15.61 8.57 -0.49
N GLU A 61 -15.25 7.85 -1.53
CA GLU A 61 -16.09 6.84 -2.16
C GLU A 61 -15.50 5.45 -1.96
N THR A 62 -16.35 4.50 -1.55
CA THR A 62 -15.92 3.10 -1.35
C THR A 62 -16.05 2.31 -2.63
N ASN A 63 -14.97 1.68 -3.03
CA ASN A 63 -14.92 0.70 -4.09
C ASN A 63 -14.54 -0.67 -3.52
N SER A 64 -15.34 -1.69 -3.81
CA SER A 64 -15.02 -3.06 -3.44
C SER A 64 -14.35 -3.78 -4.59
N THR A 65 -13.19 -4.37 -4.33
CA THR A 65 -12.49 -5.20 -5.32
C THR A 65 -13.15 -6.57 -5.52
N GLY A 66 -14.19 -6.90 -4.73
CA GLY A 66 -14.80 -8.24 -4.68
C GLY A 66 -13.87 -9.29 -4.06
N ARG A 67 -12.81 -8.88 -3.36
CA ARG A 67 -11.86 -9.74 -2.64
C ARG A 67 -12.24 -9.81 -1.17
N THR A 68 -11.85 -10.90 -0.54
CA THR A 68 -12.10 -11.16 0.89
C THR A 68 -10.84 -11.01 1.75
N PHE A 69 -9.70 -10.75 1.12
CA PHE A 69 -8.42 -10.59 1.82
C PHE A 69 -8.08 -9.11 2.00
N ASP A 70 -7.50 -8.79 3.15
CA ASP A 70 -7.08 -7.44 3.48
C ASP A 70 -5.98 -6.96 2.52
N LEU A 71 -6.07 -5.68 2.14
CA LEU A 71 -5.01 -4.93 1.48
C LEU A 71 -4.24 -4.15 2.54
N LEU A 72 -2.92 -4.37 2.61
CA LEU A 72 -2.06 -3.86 3.69
C LEU A 72 -1.21 -2.66 3.28
N GLY A 73 -0.98 -2.50 1.98
CA GLY A 73 -0.20 -1.40 1.42
C GLY A 73 -0.67 -1.00 0.04
N VAL A 74 -0.50 0.27 -0.29
CA VAL A 74 -0.79 0.83 -1.62
C VAL A 74 0.23 1.91 -1.95
N ILE A 75 0.63 1.99 -3.22
CA ILE A 75 1.54 3.02 -3.73
C ILE A 75 1.15 3.44 -5.14
N SER A 76 1.38 4.71 -5.45
CA SER A 76 1.39 5.23 -6.81
C SER A 76 2.84 5.25 -7.33
N GLY A 77 3.09 4.67 -8.50
CA GLY A 77 4.40 4.68 -9.13
C GLY A 77 4.29 4.61 -10.65
N GLY A 78 5.01 5.47 -11.35
CA GLY A 78 4.83 5.64 -12.79
C GLY A 78 3.36 5.96 -13.11
N ASP A 79 2.77 5.22 -14.04
CA ASP A 79 1.36 5.37 -14.43
C ASP A 79 0.42 4.36 -13.74
N THR A 80 0.86 3.72 -12.66
CA THR A 80 0.15 2.59 -12.05
C THR A 80 0.02 2.76 -10.55
N PHE A 81 -1.16 2.44 -10.01
CA PHE A 81 -1.36 2.16 -8.59
C PHE A 81 -1.15 0.68 -8.35
N VAL A 82 -0.44 0.32 -7.31
CA VAL A 82 -0.24 -1.06 -6.89
C VAL A 82 -0.66 -1.20 -5.44
N ALA A 83 -1.56 -2.16 -5.16
CA ALA A 83 -1.97 -2.53 -3.82
C ALA A 83 -1.51 -3.96 -3.52
N VAL A 84 -1.04 -4.20 -2.30
CA VAL A 84 -0.56 -5.49 -1.83
C VAL A 84 -1.24 -5.89 -0.52
N GLY A 85 -1.31 -7.19 -0.24
CA GLY A 85 -2.02 -7.63 0.95
C GLY A 85 -1.81 -9.10 1.31
N ARG A 86 -2.77 -9.64 2.07
CA ARG A 86 -2.72 -11.01 2.59
C ARG A 86 -2.72 -12.06 1.48
N ASN A 87 -2.15 -13.23 1.77
CA ASN A 87 -2.04 -14.36 0.85
C ASN A 87 -1.38 -14.02 -0.48
N GLY A 88 -0.36 -13.15 -0.46
CA GLY A 88 0.37 -12.73 -1.65
C GLY A 88 -0.49 -11.93 -2.64
N LEU A 89 -1.59 -11.33 -2.20
CA LEU A 89 -2.47 -10.54 -3.06
C LEU A 89 -1.72 -9.32 -3.61
N ILE A 90 -1.76 -9.17 -4.94
CA ILE A 90 -1.31 -7.97 -5.65
C ILE A 90 -2.42 -7.54 -6.60
N LEU A 91 -2.77 -6.27 -6.54
CA LEU A 91 -3.71 -5.63 -7.44
C LEU A 91 -3.05 -4.42 -8.10
N THR A 92 -3.39 -4.16 -9.36
CA THR A 92 -2.94 -2.98 -10.11
C THR A 92 -4.11 -2.25 -10.71
N SER A 93 -3.97 -0.93 -10.81
CA SER A 93 -4.95 -0.05 -11.45
C SER A 93 -4.25 1.13 -12.11
N THR A 94 -4.74 1.57 -13.26
CA THR A 94 -4.28 2.80 -13.93
C THR A 94 -5.14 4.02 -13.60
N ASP A 95 -6.35 3.79 -13.08
CA ASP A 95 -7.35 4.83 -12.79
C ASP A 95 -7.77 4.90 -11.31
N GLY A 96 -7.31 3.94 -10.48
CA GLY A 96 -7.72 3.79 -9.08
C GLY A 96 -9.09 3.15 -8.88
N ILE A 97 -9.86 2.96 -9.95
CA ILE A 97 -11.26 2.49 -9.92
C ILE A 97 -11.32 0.99 -10.29
N LYS A 98 -10.70 0.61 -11.40
CA LYS A 98 -10.69 -0.78 -11.89
C LYS A 98 -9.38 -1.45 -11.50
N TRP A 99 -9.48 -2.52 -10.72
CA TRP A 99 -8.32 -3.24 -10.20
C TRP A 99 -8.20 -4.65 -10.78
N SER A 100 -7.01 -4.96 -11.27
CA SER A 100 -6.66 -6.24 -11.85
C SER A 100 -5.73 -7.03 -10.94
N LYS A 101 -6.03 -8.31 -10.70
CA LYS A 101 -5.15 -9.20 -9.91
C LYS A 101 -3.92 -9.56 -10.71
N ARG A 102 -2.75 -9.52 -10.05
CA ARG A 102 -1.46 -9.99 -10.58
C ARG A 102 -0.98 -11.20 -9.79
N SER A 103 -0.18 -12.04 -10.44
CA SER A 103 0.43 -13.19 -9.79
C SER A 103 1.70 -12.76 -9.03
N SER A 104 1.73 -12.98 -7.73
CA SER A 104 2.94 -12.80 -6.92
C SER A 104 3.84 -14.05 -6.90
N GLY A 105 3.28 -15.22 -7.25
CA GLY A 105 3.97 -16.51 -7.13
C GLY A 105 4.11 -17.02 -5.69
N ILE A 106 3.53 -16.34 -4.70
CA ILE A 106 3.64 -16.67 -3.28
C ILE A 106 2.28 -16.65 -2.56
N THR A 107 2.26 -17.17 -1.33
CA THR A 107 1.08 -17.15 -0.44
C THR A 107 1.35 -16.42 0.88
N SER A 108 2.59 -15.96 1.12
CA SER A 108 2.91 -15.13 2.29
C SER A 108 2.27 -13.75 2.17
N ASP A 109 1.91 -13.16 3.32
CA ASP A 109 1.37 -11.81 3.36
C ASP A 109 2.44 -10.80 2.89
N LEU A 110 2.01 -9.84 2.07
CA LEU A 110 2.79 -8.68 1.62
C LEU A 110 2.38 -7.50 2.48
N GLU A 111 3.30 -7.01 3.33
CA GLU A 111 2.99 -6.05 4.39
C GLU A 111 3.10 -4.60 3.91
N ARG A 112 4.10 -4.29 3.09
CA ARG A 112 4.36 -2.93 2.61
C ARG A 112 4.89 -2.94 1.18
N ILE A 113 4.62 -1.84 0.49
CA ILE A 113 5.10 -1.60 -0.88
C ILE A 113 5.60 -0.18 -1.00
N ILE A 114 6.63 0.01 -1.81
CA ILE A 114 7.18 1.32 -2.17
C ILE A 114 7.55 1.36 -3.65
N PHE A 115 7.61 2.56 -4.21
CA PHE A 115 8.13 2.82 -5.53
C PHE A 115 9.36 3.71 -5.43
N GLY A 116 10.45 3.33 -6.07
CA GLY A 116 11.68 4.08 -6.13
C GLY A 116 12.59 3.54 -7.22
N ASN A 117 13.48 4.38 -7.78
CA ASN A 117 14.38 4.00 -8.85
C ASN A 117 13.67 3.24 -10.00
N ASN A 118 12.50 3.73 -10.42
CA ASN A 118 11.65 3.17 -11.47
C ASN A 118 11.26 1.68 -11.25
N GLN A 119 11.16 1.25 -10.00
CA GLN A 119 10.63 -0.07 -9.69
C GLN A 119 9.78 -0.08 -8.42
N PHE A 120 8.83 -0.99 -8.37
CA PHE A 120 8.09 -1.36 -7.19
C PHE A 120 8.88 -2.39 -6.39
N VAL A 121 8.90 -2.23 -5.07
CA VAL A 121 9.45 -3.21 -4.14
C VAL A 121 8.41 -3.46 -3.04
N THR A 122 8.05 -4.72 -2.82
CA THR A 122 7.19 -5.11 -1.71
C THR A 122 7.90 -6.09 -0.81
N VAL A 123 7.63 -5.96 0.49
CA VAL A 123 8.18 -6.81 1.54
C VAL A 123 7.06 -7.41 2.38
N GLY A 124 7.34 -8.54 3.03
CA GLY A 124 6.30 -9.21 3.80
C GLY A 124 6.80 -10.28 4.74
N ARG A 125 5.87 -11.17 5.13
CA ARG A 125 6.15 -12.24 6.08
C ARG A 125 7.14 -13.26 5.51
N ASN A 126 7.81 -13.95 6.43
CA ASN A 126 8.81 -14.97 6.11
C ASN A 126 9.98 -14.42 5.26
N GLY A 127 10.33 -13.14 5.43
CA GLY A 127 11.44 -12.51 4.71
C GLY A 127 11.18 -12.29 3.22
N VAL A 128 9.92 -12.31 2.78
CA VAL A 128 9.59 -12.10 1.36
C VAL A 128 9.99 -10.72 0.90
N VAL A 129 10.67 -10.68 -0.25
CA VAL A 129 10.95 -9.47 -1.05
C VAL A 129 10.58 -9.77 -2.50
N LEU A 130 9.68 -8.98 -3.09
CA LEU A 130 9.37 -9.03 -4.52
C LEU A 130 9.69 -7.68 -5.16
N THR A 131 10.13 -7.71 -6.40
CA THR A 131 10.37 -6.49 -7.21
C THR A 131 9.63 -6.57 -8.53
N SER A 132 9.22 -5.41 -9.04
CA SER A 132 8.56 -5.29 -10.32
C SER A 132 8.89 -3.94 -10.99
N PRO A 133 9.21 -3.91 -12.29
CA PRO A 133 9.41 -2.65 -13.01
C PRO A 133 8.09 -1.98 -13.41
N ASP A 134 7.01 -2.75 -13.52
CA ASP A 134 5.74 -2.33 -14.14
C ASP A 134 4.50 -2.52 -13.22
N GLY A 135 4.69 -3.18 -12.05
CA GLY A 135 3.60 -3.58 -11.16
C GLY A 135 2.85 -4.85 -11.60
N GLU A 136 3.12 -5.36 -12.80
CA GLU A 136 2.43 -6.52 -13.39
C GLU A 136 3.23 -7.81 -13.24
N THR A 137 4.52 -7.75 -13.57
CA THR A 137 5.46 -8.90 -13.51
C THR A 137 6.32 -8.81 -12.26
N TRP A 138 6.22 -9.81 -11.38
CA TRP A 138 6.88 -9.82 -10.09
C TRP A 138 7.97 -10.88 -10.01
N THR A 139 9.11 -10.50 -9.47
CA THR A 139 10.29 -11.35 -9.28
C THR A 139 10.65 -11.42 -7.81
N ALA A 140 10.76 -12.64 -7.27
CA ALA A 140 11.25 -12.86 -5.91
C ALA A 140 12.75 -12.56 -5.81
N ARG A 141 13.13 -11.90 -4.71
CA ARG A 141 14.53 -11.58 -4.39
C ARG A 141 14.91 -12.23 -3.08
N PRO A 142 16.12 -12.83 -3.01
CA PRO A 142 16.60 -13.39 -1.76
C PRO A 142 16.87 -12.26 -0.75
N SER A 143 16.24 -12.34 0.41
CA SER A 143 16.47 -11.39 1.51
C SER A 143 17.55 -11.85 2.50
N GLY A 144 17.90 -13.13 2.46
CA GLY A 144 18.83 -13.73 3.43
C GLY A 144 18.22 -13.96 4.82
N THR A 145 16.92 -13.75 4.99
CA THR A 145 16.22 -13.93 6.27
C THR A 145 14.88 -14.62 6.10
N THR A 146 14.38 -15.23 7.17
CA THR A 146 13.01 -15.72 7.31
C THR A 146 12.19 -14.88 8.28
N SER A 147 12.77 -13.80 8.83
CA SER A 147 12.05 -12.86 9.70
C SER A 147 11.05 -12.03 8.90
N ASP A 148 9.91 -11.73 9.52
CA ASP A 148 8.91 -10.86 8.91
C ASP A 148 9.50 -9.46 8.66
N LEU A 149 9.30 -8.95 7.45
CA LEU A 149 9.67 -7.60 7.04
C LEU A 149 8.40 -6.72 7.06
N ASN A 150 8.34 -5.75 7.96
CA ASN A 150 7.12 -5.00 8.25
C ASN A 150 7.16 -3.56 7.73
N GLY A 151 8.33 -3.10 7.27
CA GLY A 151 8.51 -1.76 6.75
C GLY A 151 9.53 -1.73 5.62
N ILE A 152 9.35 -0.80 4.69
CA ILE A 152 10.30 -0.50 3.63
C ILE A 152 10.27 0.98 3.32
N THR A 153 11.42 1.55 3.05
CA THR A 153 11.58 2.93 2.58
C THR A 153 12.59 3.01 1.46
N PHE A 154 12.59 4.12 0.74
CA PHE A 154 13.55 4.43 -0.31
C PHE A 154 14.10 5.84 -0.12
N GLY A 155 15.40 5.98 -0.15
CA GLY A 155 16.09 7.26 -0.06
C GLY A 155 17.56 7.11 -0.46
N ASN A 156 18.18 8.17 -0.94
CA ASN A 156 19.56 8.16 -1.42
C ASN A 156 19.88 6.99 -2.37
N ASN A 157 18.93 6.70 -3.28
CA ASN A 157 19.03 5.61 -4.26
C ASN A 157 19.15 4.20 -3.65
N THR A 158 18.71 4.03 -2.39
CA THR A 158 18.79 2.78 -1.64
C THR A 158 17.43 2.42 -1.06
N PHE A 159 17.04 1.16 -1.18
CA PHE A 159 15.93 0.58 -0.45
C PHE A 159 16.42 0.08 0.90
N VAL A 160 15.66 0.36 1.95
CA VAL A 160 15.91 -0.16 3.30
C VAL A 160 14.65 -0.83 3.79
N ALA A 161 14.74 -2.12 4.10
CA ALA A 161 13.64 -2.88 4.71
C ALA A 161 13.94 -3.15 6.18
N VAL A 162 12.90 -3.07 7.02
CA VAL A 162 12.99 -3.35 8.45
C VAL A 162 11.96 -4.38 8.87
N GLY A 163 12.27 -5.16 9.89
CA GLY A 163 11.42 -6.24 10.31
C GLY A 163 11.57 -6.67 11.75
N ARG A 164 10.99 -7.83 12.07
CA ARG A 164 11.07 -8.42 13.41
C ARG A 164 12.51 -8.75 13.80
N ASN A 165 12.72 -8.89 15.11
CA ASN A 165 14.02 -9.25 15.70
C ASN A 165 15.16 -8.27 15.35
N GLY A 166 14.83 -6.99 15.14
CA GLY A 166 15.83 -5.97 14.79
C GLY A 166 16.41 -6.11 13.38
N MET A 167 15.71 -6.83 12.48
CA MET A 167 16.16 -7.00 11.12
C MET A 167 16.18 -5.67 10.36
N ILE A 168 17.29 -5.38 9.70
CA ILE A 168 17.49 -4.27 8.75
C ILE A 168 18.23 -4.82 7.53
N LEU A 169 17.71 -4.57 6.35
CA LEU A 169 18.23 -4.98 5.04
C LEU A 169 18.37 -3.78 4.12
#